data_5c7ab73300ea0eb788e2e7f77eb96749
#
_entry.id   5c7ab73300ea0eb788e2e7f77eb96749
#
_cell.length_a   1.000
_cell.length_b   1.000
_cell.length_c   1.000
_cell.angle_alpha   90.00
_cell.angle_beta   90.00
_cell.angle_gamma   90.00
#
_symmetry.space_group_name_H-M   'P 1'
#
loop_
_entity.id
_entity.type
_entity.pdbx_description
1 polymer ?
#
loop_
_entity_poly.entity_id
_entity_poly.type
_entity_poly.pdbx_seq_one_letter_code
_entity_poly.pdbx_strand_id
1 'polypeptide(L)'
;MTEPIDIARIGIAAAIKICHFRAVANGWWTGADGARIRRNKGECIALMHSELSEALEAERKGLMDDHLPHRRAVEVELADCLIRIFDYAGEHGYDLANALCEKLAYNDQRLDHKPAARSAQGSKAF
;
A
#
# COMPACT_ATOMS: atom_id res chain seq x y z
N MET A 1 5.01 -9.90 -26.75
CA MET A 1 5.82 -9.81 -25.52
C MET A 1 5.02 -9.01 -24.49
N THR A 2 4.96 -9.51 -23.28
CA THR A 2 4.22 -8.82 -22.20
C THR A 2 5.01 -7.61 -21.70
N GLU A 3 4.38 -6.45 -21.68
CA GLU A 3 5.03 -5.24 -21.19
C GLU A 3 5.21 -5.31 -19.66
N PRO A 4 6.28 -4.71 -19.10
CA PRO A 4 6.49 -4.67 -17.65
C PRO A 4 5.30 -4.14 -16.87
N ILE A 5 4.58 -3.16 -17.42
CA ILE A 5 3.40 -2.58 -16.75
C ILE A 5 2.26 -3.61 -16.63
N ASP A 6 2.14 -4.52 -17.58
CA ASP A 6 1.13 -5.58 -17.53
C ASP A 6 1.48 -6.61 -16.47
N ILE A 7 2.76 -6.92 -16.34
CA ILE A 7 3.26 -7.81 -15.28
C ILE A 7 2.96 -7.20 -13.90
N ALA A 8 3.21 -5.91 -13.73
CA ALA A 8 2.91 -5.19 -12.49
C ALA A 8 1.42 -5.22 -12.18
N ARG A 9 0.59 -4.98 -13.19
CA ARG A 9 -0.88 -5.02 -13.04
C ARG A 9 -1.34 -6.39 -12.55
N ILE A 10 -0.86 -7.45 -13.16
CA ILE A 10 -1.19 -8.84 -12.78
C ILE A 10 -0.71 -9.12 -11.35
N GLY A 11 0.51 -8.72 -11.03
CA GLY A 11 1.09 -8.94 -9.70
C GLY A 11 0.30 -8.22 -8.61
N ILE A 12 -0.09 -6.98 -8.83
CA ILE A 12 -0.88 -6.21 -7.86
C ILE A 12 -2.27 -6.81 -7.70
N ALA A 13 -2.93 -7.20 -8.80
CA ALA A 13 -4.22 -7.86 -8.73
C ALA A 13 -4.15 -9.16 -7.91
N ALA A 14 -3.09 -9.94 -8.09
CA ALA A 14 -2.87 -11.16 -7.32
C ALA A 14 -2.60 -10.85 -5.84
N ALA A 15 -1.80 -9.83 -5.55
CA ALA A 15 -1.50 -9.42 -4.17
C ALA A 15 -2.76 -8.96 -3.43
N ILE A 16 -3.65 -8.22 -4.09
CA ILE A 16 -4.93 -7.81 -3.53
C ILE A 16 -5.75 -9.04 -3.12
N LYS A 17 -5.86 -10.02 -4.01
CA LYS A 17 -6.63 -11.24 -3.72
C LYS A 17 -6.04 -12.02 -2.55
N ILE A 18 -4.73 -12.18 -2.51
CA ILE A 18 -4.04 -12.93 -1.45
C ILE A 18 -4.20 -12.22 -0.10
N CYS A 19 -3.94 -10.93 -0.06
CA CYS A 19 -4.01 -10.15 1.18
C CYS A 19 -5.43 -10.14 1.74
N HIS A 20 -6.43 -9.93 0.86
CA HIS A 20 -7.82 -9.93 1.29
C HIS A 20 -8.28 -11.31 1.74
N PHE A 21 -7.95 -12.36 0.99
CA PHE A 21 -8.30 -13.73 1.37
C PHE A 21 -7.76 -14.07 2.77
N ARG A 22 -6.48 -13.75 3.03
CA ARG A 22 -5.87 -14.03 4.33
C ARG A 22 -6.46 -13.21 5.45
N ALA A 23 -6.77 -11.94 5.20
CA ALA A 23 -7.42 -11.08 6.19
C ALA A 23 -8.79 -11.64 6.59
N VAL A 24 -9.58 -12.08 5.61
CA VAL A 24 -10.87 -12.72 5.87
C VAL A 24 -10.68 -14.01 6.66
N ALA A 25 -9.77 -14.88 6.23
CA ALA A 25 -9.49 -16.16 6.88
C ALA A 25 -9.00 -15.99 8.32
N ASN A 26 -8.25 -14.92 8.59
CA ASN A 26 -7.71 -14.61 9.92
C ASN A 26 -8.70 -13.85 10.82
N GLY A 27 -9.92 -13.61 10.33
CA GLY A 27 -10.99 -13.02 11.13
C GLY A 27 -10.99 -11.49 11.18
N TRP A 28 -10.21 -10.81 10.36
CA TRP A 28 -10.17 -9.33 10.36
C TRP A 28 -11.54 -8.71 10.03
N TRP A 29 -12.30 -9.36 9.17
CA TRP A 29 -13.63 -8.91 8.73
C TRP A 29 -14.77 -9.66 9.42
N THR A 30 -14.51 -10.24 10.59
CA THR A 30 -15.45 -11.05 11.32
C THR A 30 -15.55 -10.53 12.75
N GLY A 31 -16.78 -10.46 13.28
CA GLY A 31 -17.02 -10.08 14.65
C GLY A 31 -16.86 -11.26 15.62
N ALA A 32 -17.01 -10.99 16.92
CA ALA A 32 -16.87 -11.99 17.97
C ALA A 32 -17.88 -13.14 17.83
N ASP A 33 -19.02 -12.89 17.20
CA ASP A 33 -20.08 -13.88 16.95
C ASP A 33 -19.85 -14.69 15.66
N GLY A 34 -18.74 -14.47 14.96
CA GLY A 34 -18.41 -15.13 13.70
C GLY A 34 -19.07 -14.51 12.47
N ALA A 35 -19.92 -13.50 12.63
CA ALA A 35 -20.58 -12.83 11.51
C ALA A 35 -19.65 -11.80 10.84
N ARG A 36 -19.84 -11.60 9.54
CA ARG A 36 -19.12 -10.54 8.80
C ARG A 36 -19.47 -9.18 9.37
N ILE A 37 -18.45 -8.33 9.52
CA ILE A 37 -18.63 -6.96 9.99
C ILE A 37 -18.14 -5.98 8.92
N ARG A 38 -18.71 -4.76 8.99
CA ARG A 38 -18.21 -3.63 8.24
C ARG A 38 -17.31 -2.81 9.15
N ARG A 39 -16.13 -2.47 8.65
CA ARG A 39 -15.24 -1.57 9.39
C ARG A 39 -15.40 -0.15 8.87
N ASN A 40 -15.23 0.81 9.74
CA ASN A 40 -15.23 2.22 9.36
C ASN A 40 -14.08 2.47 8.38
N LYS A 41 -14.40 3.05 7.23
CA LYS A 41 -13.40 3.29 6.17
C LYS A 41 -12.29 4.25 6.62
N GLY A 42 -12.65 5.26 7.40
CA GLY A 42 -11.67 6.20 7.94
C GLY A 42 -10.69 5.53 8.88
N GLU A 43 -11.17 4.63 9.73
CA GLU A 43 -10.29 3.84 10.61
C GLU A 43 -9.36 2.94 9.82
N CYS A 44 -9.84 2.30 8.75
CA CYS A 44 -9.00 1.48 7.89
C CYS A 44 -7.87 2.30 7.27
N ILE A 45 -8.18 3.49 6.77
CA ILE A 45 -7.17 4.38 6.20
C ILE A 45 -6.21 4.87 7.30
N ALA A 46 -6.71 5.18 8.49
CA ALA A 46 -5.87 5.58 9.63
C ALA A 46 -4.87 4.49 10.01
N LEU A 47 -5.26 3.22 9.93
CA LEU A 47 -4.35 2.10 10.19
C LEU A 47 -3.23 2.02 9.16
N MET A 48 -3.50 2.36 7.90
CA MET A 48 -2.45 2.48 6.90
C MET A 48 -1.45 3.57 7.28
N HIS A 49 -1.94 4.73 7.74
CA HIS A 49 -1.10 5.81 8.25
C HIS A 49 -0.25 5.36 9.44
N SER A 50 -0.81 4.55 10.35
CA SER A 50 -0.06 4.06 11.50
C SER A 50 1.14 3.23 11.10
N GLU A 51 1.02 2.38 10.08
CA GLU A 51 2.14 1.59 9.57
C GLU A 51 3.23 2.48 8.97
N LEU A 52 2.85 3.55 8.29
CA LEU A 52 3.82 4.51 7.76
C LEU A 52 4.53 5.28 8.88
N SER A 53 3.82 5.60 9.97
CA SER A 53 4.43 6.21 11.14
C SER A 53 5.46 5.28 11.80
N GLU A 54 5.13 4.00 11.89
CA GLU A 54 6.05 2.99 12.41
C GLU A 54 7.26 2.82 11.49
N ALA A 55 7.06 2.86 10.17
CA ALA A 55 8.14 2.82 9.20
C ALA A 55 9.09 4.03 9.37
N LEU A 56 8.54 5.23 9.59
CA LEU A 56 9.34 6.43 9.82
C LEU A 56 10.19 6.29 11.08
N GLU A 57 9.62 5.80 12.16
CA GLU A 57 10.34 5.58 13.41
C GLU A 57 11.44 4.51 13.24
N ALA A 58 11.12 3.43 12.55
CA ALA A 58 12.08 2.36 12.26
C ALA A 58 13.27 2.89 11.45
N GLU A 59 13.01 3.75 10.46
CA GLU A 59 14.05 4.35 9.64
C GLU A 59 14.95 5.27 10.47
N ARG A 60 14.35 6.09 11.31
CA ARG A 60 15.08 7.01 12.18
C ARG A 60 16.02 6.29 13.14
N LYS A 61 15.59 5.15 13.67
CA LYS A 61 16.35 4.39 14.68
C LYS A 61 17.20 3.27 14.10
N GLY A 62 17.05 2.96 12.81
CA GLY A 62 17.77 1.86 12.18
C GLY A 62 17.45 0.50 12.79
N LEU A 63 16.17 0.28 13.16
CA LEU A 63 15.76 -0.92 13.87
C LEU A 63 15.61 -2.13 12.95
N MET A 64 15.85 -3.32 13.53
CA MET A 64 15.47 -4.60 12.93
C MET A 64 14.07 -4.97 13.46
N ASP A 65 13.34 -5.77 12.68
CA ASP A 65 12.00 -6.18 13.08
C ASP A 65 12.04 -7.17 14.26
N ASP A 66 11.08 -7.03 15.18
CA ASP A 66 11.01 -7.89 16.36
C ASP A 66 10.62 -9.33 16.03
N HIS A 67 9.74 -9.53 15.06
CA HIS A 67 9.23 -10.85 14.69
C HIS A 67 10.01 -11.49 13.53
N LEU A 68 10.59 -10.67 12.66
CA LEU A 68 11.43 -11.10 11.55
C LEU A 68 12.81 -10.45 11.70
N PRO A 69 13.64 -10.91 12.66
CA PRO A 69 14.85 -10.17 13.05
C PRO A 69 15.93 -10.09 11.97
N HIS A 70 15.81 -10.85 10.88
CA HIS A 70 16.69 -10.76 9.72
C HIS A 70 16.27 -9.64 8.75
N ARG A 71 15.11 -9.02 8.98
CA ARG A 71 14.59 -7.93 8.18
C ARG A 71 14.72 -6.59 8.88
N ARG A 72 14.99 -5.56 8.12
CA ARG A 72 14.90 -4.20 8.64
C ARG A 72 13.43 -3.90 8.97
N ALA A 73 13.22 -3.25 10.12
CA ALA A 73 11.86 -2.94 10.55
C ALA A 73 11.11 -2.09 9.53
N VAL A 74 11.80 -1.14 8.85
CA VAL A 74 11.17 -0.32 7.81
C VAL A 74 10.59 -1.17 6.67
N GLU A 75 11.28 -2.22 6.25
CA GLU A 75 10.77 -3.13 5.21
C GLU A 75 9.48 -3.80 5.65
N VAL A 76 9.43 -4.25 6.90
CA VAL A 76 8.26 -4.95 7.45
C VAL A 76 7.07 -3.99 7.60
N GLU A 77 7.30 -2.78 8.10
CA GLU A 77 6.23 -1.80 8.28
C GLU A 77 5.66 -1.30 6.95
N LEU A 78 6.51 -1.14 5.94
CA LEU A 78 6.02 -0.84 4.59
C LEU A 78 5.21 -1.99 4.02
N ALA A 79 5.65 -3.23 4.25
CA ALA A 79 4.88 -4.41 3.85
C ALA A 79 3.53 -4.47 4.56
N ASP A 80 3.48 -4.17 5.86
CA ASP A 80 2.22 -4.12 6.61
C ASP A 80 1.27 -3.06 6.05
N CYS A 81 1.81 -1.90 5.66
CA CYS A 81 1.00 -0.87 5.01
C CYS A 81 0.42 -1.38 3.68
N LEU A 82 1.23 -2.03 2.85
CA LEU A 82 0.76 -2.62 1.59
C LEU A 82 -0.31 -3.68 1.82
N ILE A 83 -0.12 -4.54 2.82
CA ILE A 83 -1.11 -5.57 3.17
C ILE A 83 -2.45 -4.93 3.52
N ARG A 84 -2.45 -3.88 4.32
CA ARG A 84 -3.67 -3.14 4.66
C ARG A 84 -4.33 -2.49 3.45
N ILE A 85 -3.52 -1.90 2.57
CA ILE A 85 -4.01 -1.26 1.34
C ILE A 85 -4.67 -2.31 0.43
N PHE A 86 -3.98 -3.42 0.20
CA PHE A 86 -4.47 -4.47 -0.70
C PHE A 86 -5.72 -5.15 -0.14
N ASP A 87 -5.74 -5.43 1.16
CA ASP A 87 -6.92 -5.97 1.81
C ASP A 87 -8.12 -5.02 1.68
N TYR A 88 -7.92 -3.76 1.96
CA TYR A 88 -8.95 -2.73 1.85
C TYR A 88 -9.50 -2.64 0.42
N ALA A 89 -8.61 -2.63 -0.58
CA ALA A 89 -9.03 -2.61 -1.97
C ALA A 89 -9.83 -3.87 -2.33
N GLY A 90 -9.42 -5.02 -1.84
CA GLY A 90 -10.14 -6.28 -2.05
C GLY A 90 -11.52 -6.26 -1.42
N GLU A 91 -11.63 -5.77 -0.20
CA GLU A 91 -12.92 -5.71 0.51
C GLU A 91 -13.93 -4.81 -0.20
N HIS A 92 -13.48 -3.66 -0.70
CA HIS A 92 -14.38 -2.67 -1.29
C HIS A 92 -14.47 -2.76 -2.81
N GLY A 93 -13.78 -3.72 -3.43
CA GLY A 93 -13.83 -3.89 -4.89
C GLY A 93 -13.19 -2.76 -5.67
N TYR A 94 -12.21 -2.06 -5.09
CA TYR A 94 -11.51 -1.00 -5.78
C TYR A 94 -10.49 -1.59 -6.77
N ASP A 95 -10.51 -1.09 -8.00
CA ASP A 95 -9.61 -1.52 -9.06
C ASP A 95 -8.25 -0.81 -8.95
N LEU A 96 -7.53 -1.16 -7.89
CA LEU A 96 -6.25 -0.51 -7.56
C LEU A 96 -5.16 -0.84 -8.59
N ALA A 97 -5.18 -2.06 -9.15
CA ALA A 97 -4.17 -2.47 -10.12
C ALA A 97 -4.19 -1.58 -11.37
N ASN A 98 -5.39 -1.38 -11.94
CA ASN A 98 -5.53 -0.51 -13.10
C ASN A 98 -5.34 0.96 -12.74
N ALA A 99 -5.83 1.39 -11.58
CA ALA A 99 -5.63 2.76 -11.12
C ALA A 99 -4.15 3.11 -11.00
N LEU A 100 -3.33 2.18 -10.49
CA LEU A 100 -1.88 2.39 -10.40
C LEU A 100 -1.26 2.55 -11.79
N CYS A 101 -1.61 1.66 -12.72
CA CYS A 101 -1.05 1.70 -14.08
C CYS A 101 -1.43 3.00 -14.81
N GLU A 102 -2.68 3.40 -14.70
CA GLU A 102 -3.17 4.65 -15.31
C GLU A 102 -2.50 5.87 -14.67
N LYS A 103 -2.32 5.84 -13.36
CA LYS A 103 -1.68 6.95 -12.65
C LYS A 103 -0.19 7.06 -13.00
N LEU A 104 0.51 5.94 -13.16
CA LEU A 104 1.89 5.94 -13.60
C LEU A 104 2.03 6.58 -14.98
N ALA A 105 1.16 6.19 -15.93
CA ALA A 105 1.16 6.76 -17.28
C ALA A 105 0.87 8.27 -17.24
N TYR A 106 -0.09 8.68 -16.42
CA TYR A 106 -0.40 10.11 -16.25
C TYR A 106 0.80 10.88 -15.68
N ASN A 107 1.45 10.32 -14.66
CA ASN A 107 2.60 10.97 -14.02
C ASN A 107 3.76 11.19 -14.99
N ASP A 108 3.96 10.29 -15.95
CA ASP A 108 5.00 10.42 -16.97
C ASP A 108 4.80 11.67 -17.85
N GLN A 109 3.58 12.15 -17.98
CA GLN A 109 3.22 13.30 -18.79
C GLN A 109 3.14 14.61 -17.99
N ARG A 110 3.16 14.54 -16.65
CA ARG A 110 3.03 15.75 -15.82
C ARG A 110 4.30 16.59 -15.86
N LEU A 111 4.14 17.87 -16.14
CA LEU A 111 5.27 18.82 -16.21
C LEU A 111 5.95 19.02 -14.86
N ASP A 112 5.18 19.03 -13.77
CA ASP A 112 5.72 19.22 -12.42
C ASP A 112 6.54 18.04 -11.91
N HIS A 113 6.49 16.88 -12.60
CA HIS A 113 7.32 15.71 -12.31
C HIS A 113 8.61 15.68 -13.15
N LYS A 114 8.79 16.60 -14.09
CA LYS A 114 10.00 16.66 -14.89
C LYS A 114 11.09 17.46 -14.15
N PRO A 115 12.36 17.09 -14.30
CA PRO A 115 13.44 17.76 -13.55
C PRO A 115 13.47 19.28 -13.72
N ALA A 116 13.24 19.79 -14.92
CA ALA A 116 13.23 21.23 -15.19
C ALA A 116 12.11 21.96 -14.44
N ALA A 117 10.91 21.38 -14.38
CA ALA A 117 9.78 21.96 -13.65
C ALA A 117 9.99 21.89 -12.14
N ARG A 118 10.57 20.81 -11.64
CA ARG A 118 10.82 20.61 -10.20
C ARG A 118 11.86 21.58 -9.65
N SER A 119 12.78 22.02 -10.47
CA SER A 119 13.79 23.01 -10.08
C SER A 119 13.29 24.46 -10.22
N ALA A 120 12.10 24.68 -10.78
CA ALA A 120 11.50 26.00 -10.89
C ALA A 120 11.03 26.51 -9.54
N GLN A 121 11.04 27.86 -9.37
CA GLN A 121 10.58 28.50 -8.15
C GLN A 121 9.11 28.17 -7.89
N GLY A 122 8.78 27.81 -6.67
CA GLY A 122 7.42 27.47 -6.25
C GLY A 122 7.04 26.01 -6.45
N SER A 123 7.89 25.20 -7.04
CA SER A 123 7.68 23.77 -7.18
C SER A 123 8.02 23.04 -5.86
N LYS A 124 7.33 21.92 -5.60
CA LYS A 124 7.66 21.09 -4.44
C LYS A 124 9.00 20.40 -4.68
N ALA A 125 9.87 20.47 -3.69
CA ALA A 125 11.14 19.76 -3.73
C ALA A 125 10.93 18.27 -3.44
N PHE A 126 10.01 17.92 -2.54
CA PHE A 126 9.61 16.56 -2.13
C PHE A 126 8.30 16.58 -1.34
#